data_17bd2196d376087fd1b93eccdcfb9406
#
_entry.id   17bd2196d376087fd1b93eccdcfb9406
#
_cell.length_a   1.000
_cell.length_b   1.000
_cell.length_c   1.000
_cell.angle_alpha   90.00
_cell.angle_beta   90.00
_cell.angle_gamma   90.00
#
_symmetry.space_group_name_H-M   'P 1'
#
loop_
_entity.id
_entity.type
_entity.pdbx_description
1 polymer ?
#
loop_
_entity_poly.entity_id
_entity_poly.type
_entity_poly.pdbx_seq_one_letter_code
_entity_poly.pdbx_strand_id
1 'polypeptide(L)'
;MTESLPATAVVRVSRASFDPSRFAEVDALATKQAEYLIPAIQQLPGLIHFYAAVSPEGSAVQVSVWDSEEHAKQLDHLKEMVVVARGEMEAVGVTFIRPIVNYPIDWTI
;
A
#
# COMPACT_ATOMS: atom_id res chain seq x y z
N MET A 1 -4.60 -24.74 10.80
CA MET A 1 -3.15 -24.77 10.60
C MET A 1 -2.70 -23.49 9.93
N THR A 2 -1.69 -22.84 10.47
CA THR A 2 -1.19 -21.59 9.92
C THR A 2 -0.06 -21.89 8.94
N GLU A 3 -0.13 -21.35 7.75
CA GLU A 3 0.96 -21.46 6.80
C GLU A 3 2.15 -20.63 7.27
N SER A 4 3.32 -21.20 7.18
CA SER A 4 4.56 -20.50 7.47
C SER A 4 4.90 -19.55 6.33
N LEU A 5 5.31 -18.34 6.66
CA LEU A 5 5.85 -17.41 5.67
C LEU A 5 7.25 -17.87 5.24
N PRO A 6 7.64 -17.60 3.97
CA PRO A 6 9.02 -17.83 3.54
C PRO A 6 9.99 -17.06 4.43
N ALA A 7 11.19 -17.59 4.62
CA ALA A 7 12.23 -16.92 5.41
C ALA A 7 12.62 -15.56 4.84
N THR A 8 12.36 -15.34 3.54
CA THR A 8 12.67 -14.08 2.84
C THR A 8 11.50 -13.10 2.84
N ALA A 9 10.40 -13.43 3.51
CA ALA A 9 9.21 -12.58 3.51
C ALA A 9 9.47 -11.22 4.15
N VAL A 10 8.83 -10.21 3.59
CA VAL A 10 8.94 -8.83 4.06
C VAL A 10 7.55 -8.20 4.22
N VAL A 11 7.47 -7.22 5.12
CA VAL A 11 6.31 -6.33 5.25
C VAL A 11 6.70 -4.99 4.63
N ARG A 12 5.89 -4.53 3.69
CA ARG A 12 6.06 -3.21 3.08
C ARG A 12 5.05 -2.25 3.67
N VAL A 13 5.52 -1.10 4.13
CA VAL A 13 4.67 -0.07 4.73
C VAL A 13 4.83 1.23 3.95
N SER A 14 3.71 1.73 3.43
CA SER A 14 3.61 3.02 2.77
C SER A 14 2.60 3.88 3.53
N ARG A 15 2.96 5.12 3.86
CA ARG A 15 2.10 6.01 4.63
C ARG A 15 1.92 7.34 3.93
N ALA A 16 0.81 7.99 4.24
CA ALA A 16 0.50 9.31 3.70
C ALA A 16 -0.28 10.10 4.74
N SER A 17 -0.28 11.41 4.60
CA SER A 17 -1.02 12.32 5.46
C SER A 17 -1.86 13.28 4.63
N PHE A 18 -2.93 13.77 5.23
CA PHE A 18 -3.81 14.75 4.60
C PHE A 18 -4.57 15.52 5.69
N ASP A 19 -5.20 16.62 5.32
CA ASP A 19 -6.03 17.39 6.24
C ASP A 19 -7.25 16.54 6.63
N PRO A 20 -7.49 16.30 7.93
CA PRO A 20 -8.63 15.49 8.38
C PRO A 20 -9.99 15.98 7.87
N SER A 21 -10.13 17.27 7.58
CA SER A 21 -11.38 17.82 7.01
C SER A 21 -11.69 17.25 5.62
N ARG A 22 -10.71 16.67 4.96
CA ARG A 22 -10.85 16.07 3.63
C ARG A 22 -11.01 14.54 3.67
N PHE A 23 -11.22 13.97 4.85
CA PHE A 23 -11.32 12.53 4.99
C PHE A 23 -12.35 11.90 4.05
N ALA A 24 -13.56 12.44 3.98
CA ALA A 24 -14.62 11.87 3.13
C ALA A 24 -14.19 11.81 1.66
N GLU A 25 -13.53 12.85 1.17
CA GLU A 25 -13.03 12.93 -0.20
C GLU A 25 -11.90 11.91 -0.45
N VAL A 26 -10.96 11.84 0.48
CA VAL A 26 -9.82 10.92 0.35
C VAL A 26 -10.28 9.46 0.43
N ASP A 27 -11.18 9.16 1.37
CA ASP A 27 -11.71 7.82 1.54
C ASP A 27 -12.52 7.35 0.32
N ALA A 28 -13.34 8.23 -0.23
CA ALA A 28 -14.10 7.95 -1.45
C ALA A 28 -13.17 7.69 -2.64
N LEU A 29 -12.10 8.48 -2.76
CA LEU A 29 -11.11 8.28 -3.82
C LEU A 29 -10.38 6.95 -3.65
N ALA A 30 -9.96 6.61 -2.42
CA ALA A 30 -9.29 5.34 -2.15
C ALA A 30 -10.17 4.15 -2.52
N THR A 31 -11.47 4.20 -2.20
CA THR A 31 -12.42 3.16 -2.58
C THR A 31 -12.54 3.03 -4.10
N LYS A 32 -12.58 4.16 -4.80
CA LYS A 32 -12.65 4.15 -6.26
C LYS A 32 -11.37 3.60 -6.89
N GLN A 33 -10.21 3.95 -6.34
CA GLN A 33 -8.94 3.44 -6.83
C GLN A 33 -8.81 1.93 -6.73
N ALA A 34 -9.50 1.30 -5.77
CA ALA A 34 -9.50 -0.15 -5.62
C ALA A 34 -9.95 -0.85 -6.91
N GLU A 35 -10.82 -0.23 -7.70
CA GLU A 35 -11.34 -0.82 -8.93
C GLU A 35 -10.24 -1.18 -9.93
N TYR A 36 -9.19 -0.36 -10.01
CA TYR A 36 -8.07 -0.63 -10.92
C TYR A 36 -6.81 -1.11 -10.19
N LEU A 37 -6.62 -0.75 -8.93
CA LEU A 37 -5.44 -1.18 -8.17
C LEU A 37 -5.50 -2.65 -7.78
N ILE A 38 -6.67 -3.15 -7.35
CA ILE A 38 -6.78 -4.54 -6.93
C ILE A 38 -6.38 -5.50 -8.05
N PRO A 39 -6.96 -5.43 -9.27
CA PRO A 39 -6.54 -6.35 -10.32
C PRO A 39 -5.08 -6.17 -10.74
N ALA A 40 -4.56 -4.94 -10.74
CA ALA A 40 -3.17 -4.69 -11.09
C ALA A 40 -2.21 -5.32 -10.08
N ILE A 41 -2.49 -5.15 -8.78
CA ILE A 41 -1.65 -5.68 -7.70
C ILE A 41 -1.75 -7.21 -7.62
N GLN A 42 -2.95 -7.77 -7.82
CA GLN A 42 -3.14 -9.23 -7.78
C GLN A 42 -2.33 -9.99 -8.82
N GLN A 43 -1.94 -9.35 -9.91
CA GLN A 43 -1.13 -9.97 -10.96
C GLN A 43 0.35 -10.02 -10.62
N LEU A 44 0.79 -9.32 -9.59
CA LEU A 44 2.21 -9.27 -9.23
C LEU A 44 2.61 -10.55 -8.51
N PRO A 45 3.70 -11.22 -8.93
CA PRO A 45 4.17 -12.43 -8.25
C PRO A 45 4.65 -12.11 -6.83
N GLY A 46 4.48 -13.07 -5.93
CA GLY A 46 5.00 -12.99 -4.57
C GLY A 46 4.11 -12.30 -3.55
N LEU A 47 2.96 -11.80 -3.95
CA LEU A 47 2.03 -11.16 -3.03
C LEU A 47 1.39 -12.19 -2.09
N ILE A 48 1.45 -11.91 -0.77
CA ILE A 48 0.83 -12.74 0.25
C ILE A 48 -0.42 -12.04 0.80
N HIS A 49 -0.28 -10.79 1.27
CA HIS A 49 -1.41 -9.98 1.74
C HIS A 49 -1.21 -8.52 1.35
N PHE A 50 -2.31 -7.81 1.18
CA PHE A 50 -2.29 -6.37 0.90
C PHE A 50 -3.46 -5.70 1.62
N TYR A 51 -3.17 -4.68 2.41
CA TYR A 51 -4.16 -3.89 3.13
C TYR A 51 -4.01 -2.42 2.79
N ALA A 52 -5.13 -1.76 2.58
CA ALA A 52 -5.17 -0.30 2.41
C ALA A 52 -6.23 0.25 3.38
N ALA A 53 -5.89 1.30 4.08
CA ALA A 53 -6.78 1.90 5.07
C ALA A 53 -6.58 3.40 5.16
N VAL A 54 -7.67 4.11 5.43
CA VAL A 54 -7.70 5.57 5.57
C VAL A 54 -8.32 5.90 6.92
N SER A 55 -7.61 6.71 7.71
CA SER A 55 -8.09 7.14 9.03
C SER A 55 -8.70 8.53 8.96
N PRO A 56 -9.85 8.75 9.65
CA PRO A 56 -10.45 10.09 9.74
C PRO A 56 -9.55 11.12 10.40
N GLU A 57 -8.47 10.68 11.06
CA GLU A 57 -7.50 11.57 11.69
C GLU A 57 -6.50 12.19 10.70
N GLY A 58 -6.59 11.85 9.40
CA GLY A 58 -5.74 12.44 8.38
C GLY A 58 -4.53 11.60 8.03
N SER A 59 -4.64 10.29 8.16
CA SER A 59 -3.56 9.36 7.84
C SER A 59 -4.08 8.24 6.95
N ALA A 60 -3.24 7.80 6.02
CA ALA A 60 -3.53 6.64 5.17
C ALA A 60 -2.34 5.70 5.20
N VAL A 61 -2.60 4.41 5.06
CA VAL A 61 -1.56 3.40 5.09
C VAL A 61 -1.87 2.30 4.08
N GLN A 62 -0.81 1.80 3.45
CA GLN A 62 -0.85 0.54 2.71
C GLN A 62 0.18 -0.37 3.35
N VAL A 63 -0.27 -1.54 3.78
CA VAL A 63 0.58 -2.56 4.39
C VAL A 63 0.45 -3.82 3.54
N SER A 64 1.58 -4.33 3.08
CA SER A 64 1.57 -5.53 2.25
C SER A 64 2.66 -6.50 2.71
N VAL A 65 2.40 -7.78 2.47
CA VAL A 65 3.32 -8.85 2.82
C VAL A 65 3.68 -9.57 1.52
N TRP A 66 4.98 -9.77 1.31
CA TRP A 66 5.54 -10.33 0.09
C TRP A 66 6.50 -11.47 0.43
N ASP A 67 6.67 -12.40 -0.50
CA ASP A 67 7.58 -13.53 -0.31
C ASP A 67 9.05 -13.10 -0.31
N SER A 68 9.36 -11.92 -0.87
CA SER A 68 10.73 -11.37 -0.93
C SER A 68 10.70 -9.86 -1.08
N GLU A 69 11.80 -9.21 -0.73
CA GLU A 69 11.97 -7.77 -0.95
C GLU A 69 11.93 -7.42 -2.44
N GLU A 70 12.50 -8.26 -3.28
CA GLU A 70 12.48 -8.06 -4.73
C GLU A 70 11.03 -7.94 -5.25
N HIS A 71 10.16 -8.86 -4.82
CA HIS A 71 8.76 -8.82 -5.23
C HIS A 71 8.02 -7.63 -4.60
N ALA A 72 8.32 -7.25 -3.37
CA ALA A 72 7.74 -6.05 -2.75
C ALA A 72 8.06 -4.80 -3.55
N LYS A 73 9.26 -4.70 -4.09
CA LYS A 73 9.71 -3.53 -4.87
C LYS A 73 9.03 -3.39 -6.23
N GLN A 74 8.30 -4.39 -6.69
CA GLN A 74 7.50 -4.27 -7.92
C GLN A 74 6.52 -3.11 -7.83
N LEU A 75 6.04 -2.78 -6.62
CA LEU A 75 5.13 -1.66 -6.41
C LEU A 75 5.76 -0.31 -6.76
N ASP A 76 7.08 -0.19 -6.69
CA ASP A 76 7.80 1.04 -7.06
C ASP A 76 7.70 1.33 -8.57
N HIS A 77 7.35 0.33 -9.36
CA HIS A 77 7.30 0.42 -10.82
C HIS A 77 5.90 0.15 -11.38
N LEU A 78 4.92 -0.10 -10.54
CA LEU A 78 3.55 -0.33 -10.99
C LEU A 78 2.92 1.02 -11.34
N LYS A 79 2.70 1.25 -12.63
CA LYS A 79 2.20 2.53 -13.15
C LYS A 79 0.89 2.96 -12.48
N GLU A 80 -0.05 2.03 -12.32
CA GLU A 80 -1.35 2.30 -11.71
C GLU A 80 -1.19 2.87 -10.30
N MET A 81 -0.14 2.48 -9.59
CA MET A 81 0.14 2.97 -8.24
C MET A 81 0.98 4.24 -8.24
N VAL A 82 2.15 4.21 -8.90
CA VAL A 82 3.14 5.28 -8.74
C VAL A 82 2.86 6.50 -9.61
N VAL A 83 2.05 6.35 -10.64
CA VAL A 83 1.67 7.45 -11.54
C VAL A 83 0.20 7.82 -11.32
N VAL A 84 -0.71 6.88 -11.54
CA VAL A 84 -2.14 7.17 -11.57
C VAL A 84 -2.68 7.44 -10.17
N ALA A 85 -2.60 6.46 -9.28
CA ALA A 85 -3.18 6.59 -7.94
C ALA A 85 -2.50 7.69 -7.12
N ARG A 86 -1.19 7.77 -7.18
CA ARG A 86 -0.44 8.82 -6.45
C ARG A 86 -0.83 10.20 -6.96
N GLY A 87 -0.88 10.38 -8.27
CA GLY A 87 -1.24 11.68 -8.86
C GLY A 87 -2.65 12.12 -8.47
N GLU A 88 -3.60 11.20 -8.45
CA GLU A 88 -4.97 11.50 -8.03
C GLU A 88 -5.04 11.90 -6.56
N MET A 89 -4.30 11.21 -5.70
CA MET A 89 -4.24 11.50 -4.26
C MET A 89 -3.58 12.85 -4.00
N GLU A 90 -2.46 13.14 -4.67
CA GLU A 90 -1.79 14.43 -4.53
C GLU A 90 -2.69 15.59 -4.96
N ALA A 91 -3.51 15.37 -5.99
CA ALA A 91 -4.46 16.39 -6.46
C ALA A 91 -5.53 16.73 -5.41
N VAL A 92 -5.82 15.85 -4.47
CA VAL A 92 -6.77 16.11 -3.37
C VAL A 92 -6.05 16.42 -2.05
N GLY A 93 -4.77 16.74 -2.10
CA GLY A 93 -4.03 17.23 -0.94
C GLY A 93 -3.36 16.16 -0.08
N VAL A 94 -3.20 14.96 -0.59
CA VAL A 94 -2.48 13.89 0.13
C VAL A 94 -0.97 14.06 -0.07
N THR A 95 -0.23 13.98 1.03
CA THR A 95 1.24 14.01 1.03
C THR A 95 1.76 12.63 1.40
N PHE A 96 2.57 12.05 0.52
CA PHE A 96 3.18 10.74 0.77
C PHE A 96 4.43 10.88 1.63
N ILE A 97 4.56 10.01 2.63
CA ILE A 97 5.68 10.01 3.56
C ILE A 97 6.77 9.09 3.00
N ARG A 98 7.98 9.61 2.90
CA ARG A 98 9.13 8.86 2.39
C ARG A 98 10.18 8.68 3.49
N PRO A 99 10.99 7.60 3.41
CA PRO A 99 10.95 6.53 2.42
C PRO A 99 9.86 5.50 2.70
N ILE A 100 9.50 4.72 1.67
CA ILE A 100 8.71 3.49 1.85
C ILE A 100 9.70 2.42 2.30
N VAL A 101 9.36 1.70 3.37
CA VAL A 101 10.29 0.75 3.99
C VAL A 101 9.76 -0.67 3.83
N ASN A 102 10.68 -1.59 3.46
CA ASN A 102 10.44 -3.01 3.44
C ASN A 102 11.13 -3.63 4.66
N TYR A 103 10.37 -4.25 5.56
CA TYR A 103 10.88 -4.80 6.80
C TYR A 103 10.97 -6.31 6.70
N PRO A 104 12.16 -6.91 6.87
CA PRO A 104 12.24 -8.36 7.07
C PRO A 104 11.39 -8.75 8.29
N ILE A 105 10.66 -9.87 8.17
CA ILE A 105 9.79 -10.30 9.26
C ILE A 105 10.62 -11.11 10.27
N ASP A 106 10.58 -10.68 11.53
CA ASP A 106 11.30 -11.35 12.60
C ASP A 106 10.50 -12.51 13.18
N TRP A 107 9.20 -12.29 13.39
CA TRP A 107 8.33 -13.33 13.92
C TRP A 107 6.87 -13.01 13.58
N THR A 108 6.04 -14.03 13.61
CA THR A 108 4.58 -13.92 13.36
C THR A 108 3.82 -14.72 14.38
N ILE A 109 2.56 -14.42 14.51
CA ILE A 109 1.64 -15.21 15.32
C ILE A 109 0.69 -15.99 14.41
#